data_88d3b5c1f0d15b857153cfe07559e475
#
_entry.id   88d3b5c1f0d15b857153cfe07559e475
#
_cell.length_a   1.000
_cell.length_b   1.000
_cell.length_c   1.000
_cell.angle_alpha   90.00
_cell.angle_beta   90.00
_cell.angle_gamma   90.00
#
_symmetry.space_group_name_H-M   'P 1'
#
loop_
_entity.id
_entity.type
_entity.pdbx_description
1 polymer ?
#
loop_
_entity_poly.entity_id
_entity_poly.type
_entity_poly.pdbx_seq_one_letter_code
_entity_poly.pdbx_strand_id
1 'polypeptide(L)'
;LNQLIKKPILSCSIIFVICSVARLIEYFYIRTDETFLSENFLHKLFGILLLWGILSICKLRWKDIGFSSDGTVSGIGKGLLFGLVCSVFAYTVECIVLLFLHGNVHLSFYASGFSLTNEKVSQAGILLILSSVLFNLINVWMEEGIFRGLFTKILEGLSYRKSLFFI
;
A
#
# COMPACT_ATOMS: atom_id res chain seq x y z
N LEU A 1 -5.16 16.42 17.45
CA LEU A 1 -3.80 16.61 16.96
C LEU A 1 -2.81 16.90 18.09
N ASN A 2 -3.13 17.85 19.01
CA ASN A 2 -2.20 18.25 20.10
C ASN A 2 -1.74 17.08 20.99
N GLN A 3 -2.55 16.06 21.21
CA GLN A 3 -2.15 14.88 21.97
C GLN A 3 -1.22 13.96 21.20
N LEU A 4 -1.45 13.80 19.89
CA LEU A 4 -0.60 12.99 19.00
C LEU A 4 0.79 13.61 18.83
N ILE A 5 0.86 14.94 18.74
CA ILE A 5 2.13 15.68 18.60
C ILE A 5 2.94 15.71 19.90
N LYS A 6 2.32 15.60 21.08
CA LYS A 6 3.06 15.56 22.36
C LYS A 6 4.01 14.37 22.47
N LYS A 7 3.66 13.22 21.90
CA LYS A 7 4.48 12.00 21.88
C LYS A 7 4.45 11.39 20.47
N PRO A 8 5.04 12.06 19.48
CA PRO A 8 4.81 11.73 18.07
C PRO A 8 5.29 10.32 17.71
N ILE A 9 6.45 9.89 18.19
CA ILE A 9 6.97 8.54 17.95
C ILE A 9 6.01 7.48 18.53
N LEU A 10 5.58 7.66 19.78
CA LEU A 10 4.66 6.72 20.42
C LEU A 10 3.33 6.65 19.67
N SER A 11 2.81 7.78 19.21
CA SER A 11 1.56 7.83 18.45
C SER A 11 1.68 7.09 17.13
N CYS A 12 2.74 7.32 16.37
CA CYS A 12 3.00 6.59 15.13
C CYS A 12 3.19 5.08 15.39
N SER A 13 3.93 4.71 16.44
CA SER A 13 4.13 3.30 16.80
C SER A 13 2.82 2.61 17.17
N ILE A 14 1.93 3.27 17.92
CA ILE A 14 0.63 2.69 18.27
C ILE A 14 -0.22 2.48 17.01
N ILE A 15 -0.30 3.47 16.14
CA ILE A 15 -1.06 3.35 14.87
C ILE A 15 -0.48 2.21 14.02
N PHE A 16 0.84 2.14 13.90
CA PHE A 16 1.52 1.07 13.17
C PHE A 16 1.20 -0.31 13.74
N VAL A 17 1.27 -0.48 15.07
CA VAL A 17 0.95 -1.74 15.73
C VAL A 17 -0.51 -2.13 15.49
N ILE A 18 -1.46 -1.19 15.58
CA ILE A 18 -2.88 -1.45 15.30
C ILE A 18 -3.07 -1.96 13.86
N CYS A 19 -2.46 -1.29 12.88
CA CYS A 19 -2.52 -1.73 11.48
C CYS A 19 -1.87 -3.11 11.28
N SER A 20 -0.73 -3.34 11.92
CA SER A 20 -0.02 -4.63 11.85
C SER A 20 -0.84 -5.77 12.46
N VAL A 21 -1.46 -5.54 13.62
CA VAL A 21 -2.33 -6.53 14.26
C VAL A 21 -3.55 -6.83 13.38
N ALA A 22 -4.19 -5.83 12.80
CA ALA A 22 -5.30 -6.03 11.88
C ALA A 22 -4.89 -6.90 10.67
N ARG A 23 -3.71 -6.64 10.11
CA ARG A 23 -3.15 -7.44 9.00
C ARG A 23 -2.84 -8.88 9.43
N LEU A 24 -2.27 -9.08 10.63
CA LEU A 24 -1.99 -10.42 11.15
C LEU A 24 -3.28 -11.21 11.40
N ILE A 25 -4.32 -10.57 11.95
CA ILE A 25 -5.62 -11.20 12.16
C ILE A 25 -6.22 -11.64 10.83
N GLU A 26 -6.21 -10.79 9.81
CA GLU A 26 -6.71 -11.16 8.50
C GLU A 26 -5.91 -12.31 7.89
N TYR A 27 -4.58 -12.22 7.93
CA TYR A 27 -3.70 -13.20 7.31
C TYR A 27 -3.78 -14.59 7.95
N PHE A 28 -3.89 -14.67 9.28
CA PHE A 28 -3.86 -15.96 9.99
C PHE A 28 -5.24 -16.51 10.35
N TYR A 29 -6.26 -15.66 10.54
CA TYR A 29 -7.56 -16.09 11.05
C TYR A 29 -8.68 -15.96 10.03
N ILE A 30 -8.78 -14.84 9.33
CA ILE A 30 -9.93 -14.57 8.45
C ILE A 30 -9.66 -15.14 7.05
N ARG A 31 -8.42 -15.01 6.55
CA ARG A 31 -7.94 -15.56 5.29
C ARG A 31 -8.81 -15.19 4.09
N THR A 32 -9.00 -13.88 3.87
CA THR A 32 -9.79 -13.39 2.73
C THR A 32 -9.15 -13.73 1.38
N ASP A 33 -7.85 -14.04 1.36
CA ASP A 33 -7.12 -14.57 0.20
C ASP A 33 -7.61 -15.94 -0.28
N GLU A 34 -8.26 -16.72 0.58
CA GLU A 34 -8.89 -17.99 0.21
C GLU A 34 -10.29 -17.83 -0.39
N THR A 35 -10.81 -16.61 -0.43
CA THR A 35 -12.08 -16.31 -1.09
C THR A 35 -11.93 -16.21 -2.61
N PHE A 36 -13.06 -16.12 -3.32
CA PHE A 36 -13.08 -15.94 -4.79
C PHE A 36 -12.33 -14.68 -5.28
N LEU A 37 -12.07 -13.71 -4.39
CA LEU A 37 -11.31 -12.50 -4.70
C LEU A 37 -9.79 -12.73 -4.64
N SER A 38 -9.33 -13.81 -4.04
CA SER A 38 -7.91 -14.21 -3.90
C SER A 38 -7.01 -13.08 -3.40
N GLU A 39 -7.54 -12.22 -2.53
CA GLU A 39 -6.81 -11.06 -2.01
C GLU A 39 -7.18 -10.74 -0.56
N ASN A 40 -6.18 -10.33 0.22
CA ASN A 40 -6.37 -9.81 1.56
C ASN A 40 -6.72 -8.32 1.49
N PHE A 41 -7.93 -7.94 1.81
CA PHE A 41 -8.43 -6.57 1.64
C PHE A 41 -9.01 -5.93 2.91
N LEU A 42 -9.38 -6.72 3.92
CA LEU A 42 -10.04 -6.19 5.13
C LEU A 42 -9.14 -5.27 5.92
N HIS A 43 -7.84 -5.62 6.10
CA HIS A 43 -6.91 -4.75 6.80
C HIS A 43 -6.69 -3.42 6.08
N LYS A 44 -6.79 -3.42 4.73
CA LYS A 44 -6.68 -2.21 3.90
C LYS A 44 -7.87 -1.28 4.16
N LEU A 45 -9.09 -1.83 4.15
CA LEU A 45 -10.30 -1.08 4.49
C LEU A 45 -10.28 -0.59 5.94
N PHE A 46 -9.86 -1.45 6.87
CA PHE A 46 -9.70 -1.06 8.27
C PHE A 46 -8.70 0.10 8.43
N GLY A 47 -7.57 0.06 7.73
CA GLY A 47 -6.59 1.14 7.73
C GLY A 47 -7.16 2.47 7.24
N ILE A 48 -7.97 2.46 6.18
CA ILE A 48 -8.66 3.68 5.69
C ILE A 48 -9.67 4.19 6.73
N LEU A 49 -10.46 3.30 7.34
CA LEU A 49 -11.42 3.70 8.38
C LEU A 49 -10.71 4.27 9.61
N LEU A 50 -9.60 3.66 10.02
CA LEU A 50 -8.75 4.15 11.10
C LEU A 50 -8.20 5.55 10.76
N LEU A 51 -7.66 5.74 9.56
CA LEU A 51 -7.18 7.03 9.08
C LEU A 51 -8.28 8.08 9.11
N TRP A 52 -9.45 7.76 8.55
CA TRP A 52 -10.60 8.65 8.54
C TRP A 52 -11.07 9.03 9.96
N GLY A 53 -11.11 8.05 10.88
CA GLY A 53 -11.43 8.27 12.29
C GLY A 53 -10.41 9.22 12.95
N ILE A 54 -9.12 9.02 12.76
CA ILE A 54 -8.07 9.89 13.30
C ILE A 54 -8.20 11.31 12.73
N LEU A 55 -8.39 11.46 11.42
CA LEU A 55 -8.57 12.76 10.79
C LEU A 55 -9.78 13.49 11.38
N SER A 56 -10.90 12.78 11.57
CA SER A 56 -12.14 13.33 12.13
C SER A 56 -11.94 13.80 13.57
N ILE A 57 -11.32 12.99 14.41
CA ILE A 57 -11.01 13.33 15.82
C ILE A 57 -10.05 14.50 15.91
N CYS A 58 -9.04 14.52 15.05
CA CYS A 58 -8.02 15.57 15.02
C CYS A 58 -8.48 16.83 14.28
N LYS A 59 -9.69 16.82 13.67
CA LYS A 59 -10.20 17.89 12.81
C LYS A 59 -9.26 18.25 11.65
N LEU A 60 -8.57 17.25 11.11
CA LEU A 60 -7.70 17.37 9.94
C LEU A 60 -8.51 17.07 8.68
N ARG A 61 -8.17 17.77 7.60
CA ARG A 61 -8.71 17.50 6.27
C ARG A 61 -7.72 16.63 5.48
N TRP A 62 -8.21 15.90 4.50
CA TRP A 62 -7.38 15.14 3.59
C TRP A 62 -6.25 15.96 2.95
N LYS A 63 -6.51 17.23 2.66
CA LYS A 63 -5.50 18.17 2.15
C LYS A 63 -4.35 18.38 3.13
N ASP A 64 -4.62 18.33 4.43
CA ASP A 64 -3.61 18.58 5.47
C ASP A 64 -2.59 17.43 5.61
N ILE A 65 -2.91 16.26 5.03
CA ILE A 65 -2.05 15.07 4.96
C ILE A 65 -1.56 14.79 3.52
N GLY A 66 -1.64 15.77 2.62
CA GLY A 66 -1.06 15.71 1.28
C GLY A 66 -2.01 15.27 0.16
N PHE A 67 -3.27 14.88 0.47
CA PHE A 67 -4.27 14.60 -0.57
C PHE A 67 -4.89 15.92 -1.08
N SER A 68 -4.28 16.49 -2.09
CA SER A 68 -4.77 17.70 -2.76
C SER A 68 -5.20 17.39 -4.19
N SER A 69 -6.26 18.04 -4.65
CA SER A 69 -6.70 17.93 -6.04
C SER A 69 -5.84 18.79 -7.00
N ASP A 70 -4.99 19.65 -6.46
CA ASP A 70 -4.21 20.59 -7.24
C ASP A 70 -3.13 19.82 -8.03
N GLY A 71 -3.16 19.92 -9.35
CA GLY A 71 -2.19 19.27 -10.23
C GLY A 71 -2.38 17.74 -10.42
N THR A 72 -3.52 17.17 -10.01
CA THR A 72 -3.80 15.73 -10.07
C THR A 72 -3.57 15.14 -11.47
N VAL A 73 -4.04 15.80 -12.53
CA VAL A 73 -3.88 15.28 -13.91
C VAL A 73 -2.40 15.21 -14.30
N SER A 74 -1.64 16.27 -14.01
CA SER A 74 -0.19 16.28 -14.26
C SER A 74 0.54 15.25 -13.39
N GLY A 75 0.11 15.07 -12.13
CA GLY A 75 0.63 14.07 -11.21
C GLY A 75 0.39 12.65 -11.70
N ILE A 76 -0.81 12.34 -12.19
CA ILE A 76 -1.15 11.03 -12.77
C ILE A 76 -0.27 10.74 -13.99
N GLY A 77 -0.12 11.70 -14.91
CA GLY A 77 0.71 11.53 -16.10
C GLY A 77 2.18 11.24 -15.74
N LYS A 78 2.75 11.99 -14.79
CA LYS A 78 4.12 11.76 -14.32
C LYS A 78 4.25 10.42 -13.60
N GLY A 79 3.26 10.04 -12.78
CA GLY A 79 3.23 8.77 -12.07
C GLY A 79 3.17 7.58 -13.04
N LEU A 80 2.33 7.65 -14.07
CA LEU A 80 2.23 6.63 -15.11
C LEU A 80 3.55 6.49 -15.88
N LEU A 81 4.15 7.60 -16.28
CA LEU A 81 5.45 7.58 -16.98
C LEU A 81 6.54 6.97 -16.11
N PHE A 82 6.62 7.38 -14.85
CA PHE A 82 7.60 6.84 -13.90
C PHE A 82 7.35 5.36 -13.63
N GLY A 83 6.10 4.95 -13.43
CA GLY A 83 5.72 3.55 -13.26
C GLY A 83 6.10 2.70 -14.47
N LEU A 84 5.88 3.20 -15.69
CA LEU A 84 6.29 2.52 -16.92
C LEU A 84 7.81 2.33 -16.98
N VAL A 85 8.57 3.38 -16.69
CA VAL A 85 10.04 3.29 -16.68
C VAL A 85 10.53 2.29 -15.64
N CYS A 86 9.99 2.32 -14.42
CA CYS A 86 10.35 1.37 -13.37
C CYS A 86 9.98 -0.07 -13.77
N SER A 87 8.81 -0.29 -14.38
CA SER A 87 8.38 -1.61 -14.85
C SER A 87 9.31 -2.15 -15.93
N VAL A 88 9.66 -1.34 -16.94
CA VAL A 88 10.61 -1.75 -17.99
C VAL A 88 11.95 -2.12 -17.37
N PHE A 89 12.44 -1.32 -16.43
CA PHE A 89 13.69 -1.61 -15.73
C PHE A 89 13.61 -2.93 -14.94
N ALA A 90 12.56 -3.15 -14.16
CA ALA A 90 12.36 -4.36 -13.36
C ALA A 90 12.31 -5.61 -14.25
N TYR A 91 11.49 -5.58 -15.31
CA TYR A 91 11.41 -6.70 -16.27
C TYR A 91 12.73 -6.95 -17.01
N THR A 92 13.49 -5.91 -17.32
CA THR A 92 14.81 -6.07 -17.95
C THR A 92 15.76 -6.81 -16.99
N VAL A 93 15.80 -6.42 -15.72
CA VAL A 93 16.61 -7.10 -14.70
C VAL A 93 16.16 -8.55 -14.54
N GLU A 94 14.86 -8.81 -14.46
CA GLU A 94 14.30 -10.16 -14.38
C GLU A 94 14.70 -11.02 -15.56
N CYS A 95 14.57 -10.51 -16.78
CA CYS A 95 14.99 -11.21 -18.00
C CYS A 95 16.51 -11.56 -17.97
N ILE A 96 17.34 -10.62 -17.54
CA ILE A 96 18.79 -10.85 -17.43
C ILE A 96 19.06 -11.97 -16.41
N VAL A 97 18.43 -11.91 -15.23
CA VAL A 97 18.60 -12.94 -14.19
C VAL A 97 18.14 -14.32 -14.69
N LEU A 98 16.97 -14.40 -15.35
CA LEU A 98 16.47 -15.65 -15.92
C LEU A 98 17.40 -16.23 -17.00
N LEU A 99 17.94 -15.39 -17.87
CA LEU A 99 18.92 -15.80 -18.86
C LEU A 99 20.18 -16.40 -18.20
N PHE A 100 20.69 -15.76 -17.15
CA PHE A 100 21.87 -16.25 -16.44
C PHE A 100 21.62 -17.56 -15.67
N LEU A 101 20.43 -17.72 -15.08
CA LEU A 101 20.11 -18.88 -14.24
C LEU A 101 19.58 -20.08 -15.04
N HIS A 102 18.77 -19.83 -16.07
CA HIS A 102 18.02 -20.88 -16.77
C HIS A 102 18.32 -20.97 -18.27
N GLY A 103 19.11 -20.05 -18.83
CA GLY A 103 19.42 -20.01 -20.25
C GLY A 103 18.25 -19.66 -21.18
N ASN A 104 17.04 -19.53 -20.65
CA ASN A 104 15.83 -19.21 -21.40
C ASN A 104 14.97 -18.17 -20.65
N VAL A 105 14.35 -17.27 -21.42
CA VAL A 105 13.41 -16.28 -20.89
C VAL A 105 11.98 -16.77 -21.17
N HIS A 106 11.28 -17.20 -20.15
CA HIS A 106 9.84 -17.42 -20.21
C HIS A 106 9.12 -16.27 -19.54
N LEU A 107 8.64 -15.32 -20.33
CA LEU A 107 7.75 -14.25 -19.83
C LEU A 107 6.36 -14.84 -19.61
N SER A 108 6.01 -15.06 -18.37
CA SER A 108 4.67 -15.51 -18.01
C SER A 108 3.88 -14.32 -17.47
N PHE A 109 2.81 -13.95 -18.16
CA PHE A 109 1.86 -12.98 -17.66
C PHE A 109 0.91 -13.68 -16.69
N TYR A 110 1.23 -13.66 -15.41
CA TYR A 110 0.35 -14.17 -14.36
C TYR A 110 -0.23 -13.01 -13.57
N ALA A 111 -1.56 -12.96 -13.49
CA ALA A 111 -2.22 -12.30 -12.37
C ALA A 111 -2.30 -13.34 -11.24
N SER A 112 -1.23 -13.50 -10.50
CA SER A 112 -1.25 -14.37 -9.32
C SER A 112 -1.70 -13.56 -8.12
N GLY A 113 -2.89 -13.88 -7.59
CA GLY A 113 -3.17 -13.59 -6.20
C GLY A 113 -2.17 -14.37 -5.34
N PHE A 114 -1.65 -13.75 -4.29
CA PHE A 114 -0.84 -14.44 -3.29
C PHE A 114 -1.75 -15.37 -2.48
N SER A 115 -2.04 -16.55 -3.02
CA SER A 115 -2.65 -17.61 -2.25
C SER A 115 -1.55 -18.53 -1.71
N LEU A 116 -1.54 -18.75 -0.38
CA LEU A 116 -0.66 -19.73 0.26
C LEU A 116 -0.98 -21.18 -0.18
N THR A 117 -2.12 -21.41 -0.79
CA THR A 117 -2.58 -22.74 -1.21
C THR A 117 -1.95 -23.24 -2.50
N ASN A 118 -1.08 -22.46 -3.18
CA ASN A 118 -0.44 -22.86 -4.44
C ASN A 118 -1.40 -23.38 -5.53
N GLU A 119 -2.70 -23.21 -5.37
CA GLU A 119 -3.65 -23.53 -6.42
C GLU A 119 -3.48 -22.51 -7.54
N LYS A 120 -2.95 -22.98 -8.65
CA LYS A 120 -2.81 -22.19 -9.87
C LYS A 120 -4.22 -21.75 -10.28
N VAL A 121 -4.52 -20.47 -10.13
CA VAL A 121 -5.69 -19.87 -10.75
C VAL A 121 -5.45 -19.92 -12.27
N SER A 122 -5.91 -20.98 -12.89
CA SER A 122 -5.61 -21.30 -14.30
C SER A 122 -6.29 -20.37 -15.30
N GLN A 123 -7.23 -19.53 -14.85
CA GLN A 123 -7.88 -18.51 -15.67
C GLN A 123 -8.21 -17.30 -14.79
N ALA A 124 -7.38 -16.28 -14.86
CA ALA A 124 -7.69 -14.98 -14.30
C ALA A 124 -8.84 -14.36 -15.12
N GLY A 125 -10.08 -14.56 -14.66
CA GLY A 125 -11.22 -13.86 -15.23
C GLY A 125 -11.07 -12.34 -15.07
N ILE A 126 -11.73 -11.59 -15.97
CA ILE A 126 -11.69 -10.11 -15.94
C ILE A 126 -12.08 -9.53 -14.57
N LEU A 127 -12.96 -10.22 -13.85
CA LEU A 127 -13.37 -9.83 -12.49
C LEU A 127 -12.20 -9.90 -11.50
N LEU A 128 -11.35 -10.91 -11.57
CA LEU A 128 -10.17 -11.06 -10.72
C LEU A 128 -9.16 -9.94 -10.99
N ILE A 129 -8.95 -9.60 -12.26
CA ILE A 129 -8.05 -8.50 -12.64
C ILE A 129 -8.59 -7.17 -12.12
N LEU A 130 -9.88 -6.90 -12.30
CA LEU A 130 -10.51 -5.66 -11.83
C LEU A 130 -10.49 -5.56 -10.30
N SER A 131 -10.78 -6.64 -9.58
CA SER A 131 -10.72 -6.66 -8.11
C SER A 131 -9.29 -6.45 -7.61
N SER A 132 -8.29 -7.09 -8.21
CA SER A 132 -6.89 -6.90 -7.87
C SER A 132 -6.44 -5.45 -8.06
N VAL A 133 -6.78 -4.84 -9.20
CA VAL A 133 -6.49 -3.41 -9.43
C VAL A 133 -7.16 -2.53 -8.38
N LEU A 134 -8.44 -2.77 -8.08
CA LEU A 134 -9.19 -2.00 -7.08
C LEU A 134 -8.55 -2.12 -5.68
N PHE A 135 -8.25 -3.34 -5.23
CA PHE A 135 -7.65 -3.55 -3.92
C PHE A 135 -6.22 -3.01 -3.82
N ASN A 136 -5.47 -3.02 -4.90
CA ASN A 136 -4.17 -2.36 -4.94
C ASN A 136 -4.30 -0.83 -4.83
N LEU A 137 -5.27 -0.22 -5.49
CA LEU A 137 -5.55 1.22 -5.33
C LEU A 137 -5.95 1.56 -3.89
N ILE A 138 -6.80 0.74 -3.27
CA ILE A 138 -7.20 0.88 -1.86
C ILE A 138 -5.96 0.75 -0.95
N ASN A 139 -5.07 -0.21 -1.23
CA ASN A 139 -3.83 -0.39 -0.48
C ASN A 139 -2.94 0.84 -0.56
N VAL A 140 -2.67 1.33 -1.78
CA VAL A 140 -1.87 2.55 -1.99
C VAL A 140 -2.49 3.74 -1.25
N TRP A 141 -3.82 3.91 -1.32
CA TRP A 141 -4.49 5.00 -0.60
C TRP A 141 -4.30 4.90 0.91
N MET A 142 -4.45 3.71 1.47
CA MET A 142 -4.23 3.46 2.90
C MET A 142 -2.78 3.73 3.30
N GLU A 143 -1.81 3.18 2.57
CA GLU A 143 -0.39 3.33 2.88
C GLU A 143 0.09 4.77 2.73
N GLU A 144 -0.22 5.43 1.62
CA GLU A 144 0.12 6.84 1.40
C GLU A 144 -0.54 7.75 2.45
N GLY A 145 -1.80 7.48 2.80
CA GLY A 145 -2.52 8.27 3.79
C GLY A 145 -1.96 8.13 5.21
N ILE A 146 -1.66 6.92 5.65
CA ILE A 146 -1.15 6.67 7.01
C ILE A 146 0.33 7.01 7.11
N PHE A 147 1.17 6.40 6.26
CA PHE A 147 2.62 6.50 6.44
C PHE A 147 3.20 7.79 5.89
N ARG A 148 2.83 8.19 4.67
CA ARG A 148 3.36 9.42 4.09
C ARG A 148 2.55 10.66 4.49
N GLY A 149 1.24 10.55 4.67
CA GLY A 149 0.41 11.68 5.05
C GLY A 149 0.40 11.91 6.56
N LEU A 150 -0.27 11.03 7.30
CA LEU A 150 -0.52 11.21 8.72
C LEU A 150 0.78 11.17 9.56
N PHE A 151 1.67 10.19 9.32
CA PHE A 151 2.91 10.10 10.08
C PHE A 151 3.81 11.31 9.83
N THR A 152 3.96 11.75 8.59
CA THR A 152 4.71 12.97 8.27
C THR A 152 4.14 14.15 9.03
N LYS A 153 2.80 14.29 9.08
CA LYS A 153 2.13 15.38 9.79
C LYS A 153 2.33 15.32 11.32
N ILE A 154 2.34 14.13 11.90
CA ILE A 154 2.61 13.94 13.34
C ILE A 154 4.08 14.22 13.66
N LEU A 155 5.00 13.84 12.76
CA LEU A 155 6.44 13.94 12.95
C LEU A 155 7.01 15.31 12.54
N GLU A 156 6.21 16.18 11.91
CA GLU A 156 6.64 17.50 11.41
C GLU A 156 7.34 18.38 12.46
N GLY A 157 6.98 18.18 13.74
CA GLY A 157 7.63 18.89 14.88
C GLY A 157 8.96 18.29 15.34
N LEU A 158 9.39 17.15 14.80
CA LEU A 158 10.67 16.51 15.15
C LEU A 158 11.82 17.03 14.28
N SER A 159 13.06 17.00 14.86
CA SER A 159 14.26 17.26 14.08
C SER A 159 14.33 16.34 12.84
N TYR A 160 14.67 16.89 11.68
CA TYR A 160 14.77 16.21 10.38
C TYR A 160 15.44 14.84 10.44
N ARG A 161 16.54 14.71 11.21
CA ARG A 161 17.25 13.43 11.38
C ARG A 161 16.43 12.35 12.09
N LYS A 162 15.52 12.74 13.00
CA LYS A 162 14.67 11.80 13.74
C LYS A 162 13.43 11.42 12.94
N SER A 163 12.90 12.30 12.10
CA SER A 163 11.75 11.99 11.24
C SER A 163 12.11 11.03 10.10
N LEU A 164 13.32 11.11 9.54
CA LEU A 164 13.80 10.22 8.48
C LEU A 164 13.87 8.74 8.88
N PHE A 165 13.99 8.43 10.16
CA PHE A 165 14.01 7.03 10.64
C PHE A 165 12.63 6.37 10.69
N PHE A 166 11.54 7.14 10.54
CA PHE A 166 10.16 6.67 10.69
C PHE A 166 9.32 6.81 9.41
N ILE A 167 9.86 7.35 8.35
CA ILE A 167 9.27 7.47 7.03
C ILE A 167 9.93 6.48 6.07
#